data_67633ec1c597a12bba3fd299af92614e
#
_entry.id   67633ec1c597a12bba3fd299af92614e
#
_cell.length_a   1.000
_cell.length_b   1.000
_cell.length_c   1.000
_cell.angle_alpha   90.00
_cell.angle_beta   90.00
_cell.angle_gamma   90.00
#
_symmetry.space_group_name_H-M   'P 1'
#
loop_
_entity.id
_entity.type
_entity.pdbx_description
1 polymer ?
#
loop_
_entity_poly.entity_id
_entity_poly.type
_entity_poly.pdbx_seq_one_letter_code
_entity_poly.pdbx_strand_id
1 'polypeptide(L)'
;NYNGYATEITVGSGEKMAGILAHVDVVEAGPGWETPPFQAVIKDGRIYGRGSLDDKGPVVSSLYAMKYIVDNDLLPDEWSIRLIVGADEEEGLRCIDYYNEHAERMPDVSFVPDGYFPMVNCEKGLVDFDLSYDLGKNSDDADDAPEAAITYFKAGLGRNMVPAEAVCEMSVTAEV
;
A
#
# COMPACT_ATOMS: atom_id res chain seq x y z
N ASN A 1 -6.11 17.90 -6.29
CA ASN A 1 -5.16 17.38 -5.30
C ASN A 1 -5.75 17.50 -3.91
N TYR A 2 -5.78 16.44 -3.18
CA TYR A 2 -6.37 16.28 -1.86
C TYR A 2 -5.25 16.21 -0.81
N ASN A 3 -4.62 17.35 -0.56
CA ASN A 3 -3.62 17.56 0.51
C ASN A 3 -2.44 16.55 0.50
N GLY A 4 -2.06 16.07 -0.69
CA GLY A 4 -0.99 15.08 -0.84
C GLY A 4 -1.42 13.63 -0.61
N TYR A 5 -2.60 13.37 -0.06
CA TYR A 5 -3.13 12.00 0.10
C TYR A 5 -3.58 11.39 -1.21
N ALA A 6 -4.26 12.16 -2.03
CA ALA A 6 -4.73 11.70 -3.32
C ALA A 6 -4.71 12.82 -4.38
N THR A 7 -4.74 12.44 -5.63
CA THR A 7 -4.99 13.35 -6.76
C THR A 7 -5.98 12.70 -7.72
N GLU A 8 -6.65 13.51 -8.52
CA GLU A 8 -7.57 13.00 -9.53
C GLU A 8 -7.39 13.70 -10.88
N ILE A 9 -7.71 12.98 -11.92
CA ILE A 9 -7.78 13.47 -13.30
C ILE A 9 -9.11 13.00 -13.87
N THR A 10 -9.91 13.95 -14.37
CA THR A 10 -11.21 13.63 -14.98
C THR A 10 -11.20 14.04 -16.45
N VAL A 11 -11.75 13.18 -17.30
CA VAL A 11 -12.03 13.44 -18.73
C VAL A 11 -13.51 13.26 -19.01
N GLY A 12 -14.04 14.05 -19.94
CA GLY A 12 -15.48 14.12 -20.20
C GLY A 12 -16.23 14.98 -19.17
N SER A 13 -17.50 15.26 -19.45
CA SER A 13 -18.36 16.11 -18.64
C SER A 13 -19.77 15.51 -18.41
N GLY A 14 -19.96 14.24 -18.74
CA GLY A 14 -21.21 13.53 -18.58
C GLY A 14 -21.59 13.35 -17.10
N GLU A 15 -22.90 13.20 -16.86
CA GLU A 15 -23.42 13.01 -15.51
C GLU A 15 -23.06 11.68 -14.88
N LYS A 16 -22.85 10.63 -15.71
CA LYS A 16 -22.38 9.32 -15.22
C LYS A 16 -20.87 9.33 -15.13
N MET A 17 -20.32 8.76 -14.07
CA MET A 17 -18.89 8.75 -13.84
C MET A 17 -18.36 7.34 -13.60
N ALA A 18 -17.42 6.92 -14.45
CA ALA A 18 -16.63 5.73 -14.20
C ALA A 18 -15.33 6.12 -13.48
N GLY A 19 -15.01 5.40 -12.40
CA GLY A 19 -13.80 5.60 -11.62
C GLY A 19 -12.75 4.53 -11.87
N ILE A 20 -11.51 4.93 -11.86
CA ILE A 20 -10.34 4.06 -11.81
C ILE A 20 -9.59 4.45 -10.54
N LEU A 21 -9.35 3.49 -9.65
CA LEU A 21 -8.65 3.73 -8.40
C LEU A 21 -7.31 3.00 -8.44
N ALA A 22 -6.23 3.73 -8.27
CA ALA A 22 -4.86 3.23 -8.33
C ALA A 22 -3.99 3.97 -7.30
N HIS A 23 -2.75 3.51 -7.06
CA HIS A 23 -1.86 4.16 -6.10
C HIS A 23 -0.42 4.32 -6.60
N VAL A 24 0.36 5.15 -5.91
CA VAL A 24 1.78 5.43 -6.26
C VAL A 24 2.75 5.17 -5.13
N ASP A 25 2.28 5.00 -3.91
CA ASP A 25 3.12 4.53 -2.81
C ASP A 25 3.53 3.07 -3.02
N VAL A 26 4.49 2.61 -2.26
CA VAL A 26 5.07 1.29 -2.41
C VAL A 26 5.57 0.78 -1.05
N VAL A 27 5.45 -0.51 -0.81
CA VAL A 27 6.07 -1.18 0.34
C VAL A 27 7.60 -1.14 0.25
N GLU A 28 8.26 -1.40 1.37
CA GLU A 28 9.70 -1.59 1.40
C GLU A 28 10.17 -2.69 0.45
N ALA A 29 11.36 -2.54 -0.11
CA ALA A 29 11.87 -3.49 -1.09
C ALA A 29 12.13 -4.88 -0.52
N GLY A 30 12.57 -4.97 0.73
CA GLY A 30 13.06 -6.22 1.29
C GLY A 30 14.38 -6.72 0.63
N PRO A 31 14.89 -7.86 1.05
CA PRO A 31 16.10 -8.47 0.48
C PRO A 31 15.81 -9.22 -0.83
N GLY A 32 16.87 -9.60 -1.55
CA GLY A 32 16.80 -10.51 -2.71
C GLY A 32 16.65 -9.86 -4.07
N TRP A 33 16.76 -8.55 -4.18
CA TRP A 33 16.71 -7.84 -5.45
C TRP A 33 18.02 -8.04 -6.25
N GLU A 34 17.89 -8.40 -7.53
CA GLU A 34 19.01 -8.49 -8.48
C GLU A 34 19.38 -7.12 -9.10
N THR A 35 18.44 -6.17 -9.04
CA THR A 35 18.60 -4.78 -9.52
C THR A 35 18.30 -3.81 -8.40
N PRO A 36 18.79 -2.56 -8.44
CA PRO A 36 18.40 -1.55 -7.45
C PRO A 36 16.89 -1.36 -7.41
N PRO A 37 16.21 -1.64 -6.27
CA PRO A 37 14.75 -1.70 -6.24
C PRO A 37 14.04 -0.37 -6.54
N PHE A 38 14.68 0.76 -6.19
CA PHE A 38 14.11 2.10 -6.39
C PHE A 38 14.70 2.84 -7.60
N GLN A 39 15.32 2.10 -8.52
CA GLN A 39 15.79 2.61 -9.82
C GLN A 39 15.18 1.77 -10.92
N ALA A 40 14.53 2.43 -11.89
CA ALA A 40 13.98 1.72 -13.03
C ALA A 40 15.12 1.15 -13.91
N VAL A 41 15.16 -0.17 -14.04
CA VAL A 41 16.07 -0.87 -14.95
C VAL A 41 15.26 -1.46 -16.09
N ILE A 42 15.57 -1.03 -17.32
CA ILE A 42 14.94 -1.58 -18.53
C ILE A 42 15.84 -2.64 -19.10
N LYS A 43 15.37 -3.88 -19.14
CA LYS A 43 16.09 -5.03 -19.66
C LYS A 43 15.13 -6.02 -20.30
N ASP A 44 15.49 -6.55 -21.46
CA ASP A 44 14.71 -7.57 -22.19
C ASP A 44 13.22 -7.20 -22.39
N GLY A 45 12.94 -5.91 -22.67
CA GLY A 45 11.59 -5.40 -22.89
C GLY A 45 10.73 -5.29 -21.62
N ARG A 46 11.35 -5.37 -20.44
CA ARG A 46 10.70 -5.26 -19.13
C ARG A 46 11.28 -4.12 -18.31
N ILE A 47 10.48 -3.57 -17.42
CA ILE A 47 10.88 -2.58 -16.44
C ILE A 47 10.97 -3.28 -15.07
N TYR A 48 12.14 -3.27 -14.47
CA TYR A 48 12.39 -3.80 -13.13
C TYR A 48 12.49 -2.64 -12.15
N GLY A 49 11.76 -2.74 -11.05
CA GLY A 49 11.77 -1.75 -9.97
C GLY A 49 10.57 -1.92 -9.04
N ARG A 50 10.71 -1.59 -7.77
CA ARG A 50 9.60 -1.57 -6.82
C ARG A 50 8.55 -0.57 -7.30
N GLY A 51 7.27 -0.98 -7.36
CA GLY A 51 6.17 -0.16 -7.85
C GLY A 51 5.99 -0.15 -9.37
N SER A 52 6.83 -0.86 -10.16
CA SER A 52 6.64 -0.90 -11.61
C SER A 52 5.41 -1.70 -12.05
N LEU A 53 5.03 -2.72 -11.28
CA LEU A 53 3.83 -3.53 -11.48
C LEU A 53 2.72 -3.09 -10.54
N ASP A 54 3.02 -2.89 -9.29
CA ASP A 54 2.15 -2.55 -8.18
C ASP A 54 2.57 -1.19 -7.62
N ASP A 55 1.89 -0.06 -7.94
CA ASP A 55 0.74 0.02 -8.86
C ASP A 55 0.98 1.12 -9.93
N LYS A 56 2.23 1.63 -10.09
CA LYS A 56 2.55 2.70 -11.07
C LYS A 56 2.34 2.28 -12.53
N GLY A 57 2.51 0.98 -12.83
CA GLY A 57 2.21 0.44 -14.16
C GLY A 57 0.73 0.63 -14.52
N PRO A 58 -0.20 0.14 -13.70
CA PRO A 58 -1.64 0.39 -13.86
C PRO A 58 -2.03 1.87 -13.88
N VAL A 59 -1.42 2.74 -13.04
CA VAL A 59 -1.63 4.19 -13.10
C VAL A 59 -1.33 4.74 -14.51
N VAL A 60 -0.14 4.41 -15.03
CA VAL A 60 0.29 4.88 -16.37
C VAL A 60 -0.58 4.29 -17.47
N SER A 61 -0.90 2.99 -17.37
CA SER A 61 -1.77 2.31 -18.34
C SER A 61 -3.16 2.94 -18.37
N SER A 62 -3.72 3.28 -17.21
CA SER A 62 -5.01 3.97 -17.09
C SER A 62 -4.99 5.36 -17.73
N LEU A 63 -3.92 6.14 -17.50
CA LEU A 63 -3.73 7.45 -18.15
C LEU A 63 -3.70 7.34 -19.68
N TYR A 64 -2.96 6.36 -20.21
CA TYR A 64 -2.90 6.13 -21.65
C TYR A 64 -4.22 5.62 -22.22
N ALA A 65 -4.96 4.77 -21.48
CA ALA A 65 -6.29 4.34 -21.89
C ALA A 65 -7.29 5.51 -21.94
N MET A 66 -7.30 6.36 -20.91
CA MET A 66 -8.12 7.59 -20.90
C MET A 66 -7.75 8.53 -22.06
N LYS A 67 -6.45 8.73 -22.27
CA LYS A 67 -5.98 9.51 -23.42
C LYS A 67 -6.46 8.93 -24.76
N TYR A 68 -6.34 7.61 -24.94
CA TYR A 68 -6.79 6.94 -26.15
C TYR A 68 -8.29 7.12 -26.41
N ILE A 69 -9.10 6.99 -25.35
CA ILE A 69 -10.55 7.19 -25.41
C ILE A 69 -10.88 8.61 -25.86
N VAL A 70 -10.21 9.61 -25.32
CA VAL A 70 -10.40 11.03 -25.69
C VAL A 70 -9.92 11.32 -27.11
N ASP A 71 -8.71 10.90 -27.45
CA ASP A 71 -8.10 11.16 -28.76
C ASP A 71 -8.91 10.54 -29.93
N ASN A 72 -9.68 9.50 -29.68
CA ASN A 72 -10.47 8.78 -30.68
C ASN A 72 -11.98 9.02 -30.56
N ASP A 73 -12.40 9.99 -29.74
CA ASP A 73 -13.81 10.34 -29.55
C ASP A 73 -14.71 9.13 -29.17
N LEU A 74 -14.19 8.29 -28.28
CA LEU A 74 -14.85 7.06 -27.85
C LEU A 74 -15.65 7.21 -26.55
N LEU A 75 -15.56 8.35 -25.87
CA LEU A 75 -16.30 8.60 -24.64
C LEU A 75 -17.72 9.08 -24.97
N PRO A 76 -18.76 8.34 -24.57
CA PRO A 76 -20.14 8.81 -24.76
C PRO A 76 -20.41 10.12 -23.99
N ASP A 77 -21.20 11.01 -24.54
CA ASP A 77 -21.48 12.34 -23.98
C ASP A 77 -22.03 12.30 -22.55
N GLU A 78 -22.79 11.26 -22.19
CA GLU A 78 -23.36 11.10 -20.86
C GLU A 78 -22.36 10.58 -19.81
N TRP A 79 -21.12 10.23 -20.21
CA TRP A 79 -20.09 9.68 -19.32
C TRP A 79 -18.92 10.63 -19.11
N SER A 80 -18.35 10.52 -17.95
CA SER A 80 -17.00 10.99 -17.59
C SER A 80 -16.18 9.84 -17.02
N ILE A 81 -14.86 9.93 -17.10
CA ILE A 81 -13.94 8.97 -16.51
C ILE A 81 -13.02 9.71 -15.56
N ARG A 82 -12.89 9.21 -14.34
CA ARG A 82 -12.01 9.75 -13.31
C ARG A 82 -10.98 8.74 -12.89
N LEU A 83 -9.70 9.06 -13.04
CA LEU A 83 -8.60 8.34 -12.39
C LEU A 83 -8.31 9.01 -11.05
N ILE A 84 -8.38 8.24 -9.99
CA ILE A 84 -8.04 8.63 -8.62
C ILE A 84 -6.75 7.90 -8.26
N VAL A 85 -5.73 8.65 -7.85
CA VAL A 85 -4.41 8.12 -7.53
C VAL A 85 -4.12 8.41 -6.06
N GLY A 86 -4.07 7.36 -5.26
CA GLY A 86 -3.72 7.38 -3.84
C GLY A 86 -2.22 7.41 -3.60
N ALA A 87 -1.80 7.90 -2.46
CA ALA A 87 -0.40 7.97 -2.04
C ALA A 87 -0.18 7.35 -0.64
N ASP A 88 -1.08 6.48 -0.18
CA ASP A 88 -1.00 5.79 1.11
C ASP A 88 -1.98 4.59 1.10
N GLU A 89 -1.88 3.76 0.07
CA GLU A 89 -2.70 2.54 -0.06
C GLU A 89 -2.12 1.43 0.80
N GLU A 90 -0.81 1.19 0.70
CA GLU A 90 -0.06 0.07 1.25
C GLU A 90 0.00 0.03 2.80
N GLU A 91 -0.17 1.16 3.47
CA GLU A 91 -0.02 1.26 4.93
C GLU A 91 -1.29 1.63 5.70
N GLY A 92 -2.45 1.66 5.07
CA GLY A 92 -3.67 1.91 5.82
C GLY A 92 -4.80 2.64 5.13
N LEU A 93 -4.74 2.80 3.82
CA LEU A 93 -5.81 3.37 3.00
C LEU A 93 -6.25 4.79 3.39
N ARG A 94 -5.42 5.54 4.15
CA ARG A 94 -5.76 6.91 4.60
C ARG A 94 -6.00 7.86 3.43
N CYS A 95 -5.38 7.59 2.28
CA CYS A 95 -5.61 8.34 1.05
C CYS A 95 -7.06 8.22 0.59
N ILE A 96 -7.67 7.05 0.72
CA ILE A 96 -9.05 6.78 0.33
C ILE A 96 -10.02 7.39 1.33
N ASP A 97 -9.76 7.24 2.63
CA ASP A 97 -10.58 7.87 3.67
C ASP A 97 -10.61 9.38 3.48
N TYR A 98 -9.42 10.00 3.31
CA TYR A 98 -9.33 11.44 3.06
C TYR A 98 -10.03 11.88 1.77
N TYR A 99 -9.89 11.10 0.70
CA TYR A 99 -10.57 11.37 -0.56
C TYR A 99 -12.09 11.29 -0.40
N ASN A 100 -12.61 10.25 0.26
CA ASN A 100 -14.05 10.06 0.51
C ASN A 100 -14.67 11.22 1.31
N GLU A 101 -13.93 11.79 2.25
CA GLU A 101 -14.39 12.90 3.07
C GLU A 101 -14.40 14.26 2.35
N HIS A 102 -13.56 14.43 1.30
CA HIS A 102 -13.29 15.73 0.69
C HIS A 102 -13.65 15.83 -0.79
N ALA A 103 -13.93 14.71 -1.46
CA ALA A 103 -14.34 14.72 -2.84
C ALA A 103 -15.77 15.25 -2.99
N GLU A 104 -15.99 16.18 -3.91
CA GLU A 104 -17.31 16.76 -4.19
C GLU A 104 -18.28 15.69 -4.73
N ARG A 105 -17.77 14.71 -5.44
CA ARG A 105 -18.56 13.62 -6.03
C ARG A 105 -17.73 12.37 -6.19
N MET A 106 -18.33 11.23 -5.84
CA MET A 106 -17.78 9.90 -6.07
C MET A 106 -18.22 9.36 -7.44
N PRO A 107 -17.40 8.49 -8.08
CA PRO A 107 -17.82 7.76 -9.27
C PRO A 107 -19.03 6.86 -9.01
N ASP A 108 -19.88 6.69 -10.03
CA ASP A 108 -21.06 5.82 -9.95
C ASP A 108 -20.68 4.33 -10.00
N VAL A 109 -19.58 4.02 -10.69
CA VAL A 109 -19.00 2.69 -10.77
C VAL A 109 -17.48 2.83 -10.84
N SER A 110 -16.75 1.95 -10.18
CA SER A 110 -15.28 1.98 -10.18
C SER A 110 -14.69 0.59 -10.30
N PHE A 111 -13.45 0.53 -10.80
CA PHE A 111 -12.61 -0.65 -10.70
C PHE A 111 -11.21 -0.26 -10.20
N VAL A 112 -10.52 -1.23 -9.63
CA VAL A 112 -9.16 -1.09 -9.09
C VAL A 112 -8.25 -1.98 -9.94
N PRO A 113 -7.35 -1.43 -10.77
CA PRO A 113 -6.48 -2.23 -11.63
C PRO A 113 -5.26 -2.78 -10.89
N ASP A 114 -5.39 -3.01 -9.60
CA ASP A 114 -4.37 -3.49 -8.68
C ASP A 114 -4.59 -4.97 -8.35
N GLY A 115 -4.49 -5.81 -9.36
CA GLY A 115 -4.71 -7.24 -9.20
C GLY A 115 -4.53 -8.03 -10.47
N TYR A 116 -4.72 -9.35 -10.35
CA TYR A 116 -4.59 -10.29 -11.46
C TYR A 116 -5.92 -10.47 -12.21
N PHE A 117 -5.84 -10.78 -13.51
CA PHE A 117 -6.98 -11.26 -14.26
C PHE A 117 -7.25 -12.74 -13.99
N PRO A 118 -8.53 -13.17 -14.01
CA PRO A 118 -9.77 -12.40 -14.18
C PRO A 118 -10.08 -11.52 -12.96
N MET A 119 -11.08 -10.65 -13.11
CA MET A 119 -11.51 -9.71 -12.06
C MET A 119 -11.76 -10.40 -10.71
N VAL A 120 -11.13 -9.90 -9.66
CA VAL A 120 -11.38 -10.29 -8.27
C VAL A 120 -12.61 -9.51 -7.79
N ASN A 121 -13.61 -10.21 -7.29
CA ASN A 121 -14.85 -9.63 -6.79
C ASN A 121 -15.13 -9.93 -5.31
N CYS A 122 -14.22 -10.66 -4.64
CA CYS A 122 -14.31 -11.00 -3.23
C CYS A 122 -12.93 -11.30 -2.68
N GLU A 123 -12.64 -10.75 -1.52
CA GLU A 123 -11.39 -10.96 -0.79
C GLU A 123 -11.66 -11.44 0.63
N LYS A 124 -10.65 -12.06 1.26
CA LYS A 124 -10.72 -12.42 2.68
C LYS A 124 -10.57 -11.16 3.52
N GLY A 125 -11.36 -11.09 4.57
CA GLY A 125 -11.19 -10.03 5.58
C GLY A 125 -9.80 -10.09 6.23
N LEU A 126 -9.25 -8.93 6.53
CA LEU A 126 -8.02 -8.75 7.28
C LEU A 126 -8.38 -8.33 8.71
N VAL A 127 -7.66 -8.88 9.69
CA VAL A 127 -7.78 -8.46 11.09
C VAL A 127 -6.38 -8.23 11.63
N ASP A 128 -6.09 -6.98 11.97
CA ASP A 128 -4.90 -6.61 12.72
C ASP A 128 -5.25 -6.52 14.21
N PHE A 129 -4.36 -7.02 15.05
CA PHE A 129 -4.48 -6.89 16.50
C PHE A 129 -3.13 -6.67 17.14
N ASP A 130 -3.13 -5.83 18.17
CA ASP A 130 -1.97 -5.60 19.03
C ASP A 130 -2.15 -6.36 20.33
N LEU A 131 -1.13 -7.13 20.70
CA LEU A 131 -1.06 -7.77 22.01
C LEU A 131 -0.09 -6.96 22.87
N SER A 132 -0.59 -6.43 23.97
CA SER A 132 0.23 -5.76 24.99
C SER A 132 0.14 -6.52 26.30
N TYR A 133 1.27 -6.71 26.91
CA TYR A 133 1.39 -7.27 28.25
C TYR A 133 2.21 -6.34 29.12
N ASP A 134 1.63 -5.90 30.24
CA ASP A 134 2.36 -5.10 31.21
C ASP A 134 3.16 -6.04 32.12
N LEU A 135 4.47 -6.00 32.00
CA LEU A 135 5.39 -6.79 32.83
C LEU A 135 5.41 -6.34 34.30
N GLY A 136 4.64 -5.30 34.64
CA GLY A 136 4.71 -4.65 35.95
C GLY A 136 6.00 -3.83 36.10
N LYS A 137 6.08 -3.03 37.15
CA LYS A 137 7.35 -2.46 37.57
C LYS A 137 8.17 -3.60 38.17
N ASN A 138 9.39 -3.82 37.68
CA ASN A 138 10.35 -4.63 38.41
C ASN A 138 10.35 -4.15 39.85
N SER A 139 10.12 -5.06 40.79
CA SER A 139 10.28 -4.71 42.19
C SER A 139 11.68 -4.11 42.33
N ASP A 140 11.82 -2.99 43.02
CA ASP A 140 13.14 -2.36 43.30
C ASP A 140 14.01 -3.28 44.20
N ASP A 141 13.52 -4.49 44.55
CA ASP A 141 14.24 -5.49 45.30
C ASP A 141 15.18 -6.25 44.36
N ALA A 142 16.47 -6.00 44.51
CA ALA A 142 17.53 -6.61 43.74
C ALA A 142 17.54 -8.17 43.80
N ASP A 143 16.84 -8.76 44.78
CA ASP A 143 16.73 -10.20 44.95
C ASP A 143 15.65 -10.87 44.06
N ASP A 144 14.84 -10.06 43.34
CA ASP A 144 13.74 -10.54 42.48
C ASP A 144 13.98 -10.25 41.00
N ALA A 145 15.20 -9.92 40.61
CA ALA A 145 15.57 -9.69 39.22
C ALA A 145 15.46 -11.03 38.44
N PRO A 146 14.78 -11.07 37.31
CA PRO A 146 14.65 -12.31 36.52
C PRO A 146 16.03 -12.79 36.06
N GLU A 147 16.29 -14.09 36.16
CA GLU A 147 17.52 -14.72 35.65
C GLU A 147 17.77 -14.46 34.20
N ALA A 148 16.72 -14.19 33.41
CA ALA A 148 16.78 -13.79 32.00
C ALA A 148 15.62 -12.84 31.65
N ALA A 149 15.90 -11.81 30.90
CA ALA A 149 14.90 -10.86 30.38
C ALA A 149 15.14 -10.58 28.90
N ILE A 150 14.05 -10.57 28.13
CA ILE A 150 14.11 -10.12 26.73
C ILE A 150 14.21 -8.61 26.72
N THR A 151 15.29 -8.08 26.15
CA THR A 151 15.54 -6.63 26.04
C THR A 151 15.14 -6.07 24.68
N TYR A 152 15.09 -6.92 23.66
CA TYR A 152 14.67 -6.57 22.33
C TYR A 152 14.12 -7.79 21.59
N PHE A 153 13.04 -7.57 20.83
CA PHE A 153 12.52 -8.57 19.90
C PHE A 153 11.99 -7.88 18.65
N LYS A 154 12.41 -8.38 17.48
CA LYS A 154 11.90 -7.92 16.20
C LYS A 154 11.75 -9.12 15.25
N ALA A 155 10.64 -9.18 14.51
CA ALA A 155 10.41 -10.16 13.47
C ALA A 155 9.72 -9.50 12.28
N GLY A 156 10.20 -9.80 11.06
CA GLY A 156 9.63 -9.31 9.82
C GLY A 156 9.84 -7.81 9.55
N LEU A 157 9.31 -7.37 8.42
CA LEU A 157 9.43 -6.00 7.90
C LEU A 157 8.08 -5.25 7.94
N GLY A 158 6.96 -5.94 7.91
CA GLY A 158 5.63 -5.36 7.90
C GLY A 158 4.55 -6.34 8.36
N ARG A 159 3.38 -5.82 8.73
CA ARG A 159 2.26 -6.61 9.27
C ARG A 159 1.67 -7.61 8.26
N ASN A 160 1.72 -7.27 7.00
CA ASN A 160 1.24 -8.09 5.86
C ASN A 160 2.29 -9.05 5.29
N MET A 161 3.47 -9.15 5.91
CA MET A 161 4.59 -9.98 5.45
C MET A 161 4.88 -11.10 6.42
N VAL A 162 5.05 -12.33 5.90
CA VAL A 162 5.56 -13.45 6.70
C VAL A 162 7.01 -13.18 7.07
N PRO A 163 7.38 -13.18 8.36
CA PRO A 163 8.75 -12.94 8.80
C PRO A 163 9.72 -13.99 8.26
N ALA A 164 10.74 -13.57 7.52
CA ALA A 164 11.85 -14.44 7.11
C ALA A 164 12.89 -14.58 8.22
N GLU A 165 13.01 -13.57 9.08
CA GLU A 165 13.99 -13.49 10.15
C GLU A 165 13.36 -12.93 11.41
N ALA A 166 13.87 -13.37 12.57
CA ALA A 166 13.56 -12.82 13.88
C ALA A 166 14.84 -12.60 14.67
N VAL A 167 14.92 -11.48 15.39
CA VAL A 167 16.03 -11.16 16.29
C VAL A 167 15.48 -11.03 17.71
N CYS A 168 16.13 -11.69 18.64
CA CYS A 168 15.83 -11.60 20.07
C CYS A 168 17.13 -11.30 20.85
N GLU A 169 17.15 -10.20 21.58
CA GLU A 169 18.23 -9.91 22.53
C GLU A 169 17.75 -10.19 23.95
N MET A 170 18.59 -10.82 24.73
CA MET A 170 18.28 -11.20 26.11
C MET A 170 19.41 -10.76 27.04
N SER A 171 19.06 -10.19 28.18
CA SER A 171 19.98 -10.09 29.32
C SER A 171 19.86 -11.35 30.18
N VAL A 172 20.99 -11.91 30.57
CA VAL A 172 21.08 -13.05 31.48
C VAL A 172 21.98 -12.69 32.65
N THR A 173 21.53 -12.98 33.86
CA THR A 173 22.36 -12.85 35.05
C THR A 173 23.31 -14.03 35.08
N ALA A 174 24.62 -13.81 34.91
CA ALA A 174 25.60 -14.89 35.10
C ALA A 174 25.82 -15.07 36.62
N GLU A 175 25.64 -16.27 37.12
CA GLU A 175 26.22 -16.63 38.42
C GLU A 175 27.75 -16.60 38.28
N VAL A 176 28.43 -15.80 39.11
CA VAL A 176 29.89 -15.71 39.21
C VAL A 176 30.38 -16.67 40.26
#